data_423fc0f2dc0d5bdf83d97c0e221d57fb
#
_entry.id   423fc0f2dc0d5bdf83d97c0e221d57fb
#
_cell.length_a   1.000
_cell.length_b   1.000
_cell.length_c   1.000
_cell.angle_alpha   90.00
_cell.angle_beta   90.00
_cell.angle_gamma   90.00
#
_symmetry.space_group_name_H-M   'P 1'
#
loop_
_entity.id
_entity.type
_entity.pdbx_description
1 polymer ?
#
loop_
_entity_poly.entity_id
_entity_poly.type
_entity_poly.pdbx_seq_one_letter_code
_entity_poly.pdbx_strand_id
1 'polypeptide(L)'
;MTGVDNAYRDVVIDAHYDLLSDVFRLRKSGERKVIERFFLEDVKAAGVDVLVCSLFIPDVYLPEMGLRHALDQIGMLHCEMEESPGLFSFCRNAQEIKKTINNGQTALLLSLEGIEPIGNDLVLLRVFYELGVRFVGLAWSRRNYAADGCHFSTIREGTAGGLTAFGVQVVEEAERLGMILDVSHLNDAAFSDVLMFSKKPFIASHSNCRAISNTARNLTDDQIKSLAARGGVMGLNNMTNFVYESEEGTKNAKNSNLPMLPLAKIPEGKPRFEGFFNHIRHVIDLVGPDHIGFGFDLCEFKKPESERELSVFPTYKHTIPFIERIGREFPGIVAAKIRGTNWMRIIELLR
;
A
#
# COMPACT_ATOMS: atom_id res chain seq x y z
N MET A 1 18.74 -18.56 16.03
CA MET A 1 18.20 -17.29 16.57
C MET A 1 19.15 -16.19 16.14
N THR A 2 18.96 -15.65 14.95
CA THR A 2 19.74 -14.52 14.44
C THR A 2 19.18 -13.25 15.08
N GLY A 3 20.05 -12.53 15.80
CA GLY A 3 19.68 -11.29 16.47
C GLY A 3 19.14 -10.27 15.48
N VAL A 4 17.85 -10.01 15.55
CA VAL A 4 17.23 -8.83 14.93
C VAL A 4 17.88 -7.64 15.63
N ASP A 5 18.63 -6.87 14.86
CA ASP A 5 19.35 -5.70 15.34
C ASP A 5 18.36 -4.79 16.10
N ASN A 6 18.68 -4.44 17.33
CA ASN A 6 17.82 -3.69 18.26
C ASN A 6 17.49 -2.27 17.75
N ALA A 7 18.05 -1.88 16.59
CA ALA A 7 17.96 -0.55 15.98
C ALA A 7 16.55 -0.18 15.44
N TYR A 8 15.67 -1.17 15.21
CA TYR A 8 14.35 -0.93 14.58
C TYR A 8 13.17 -1.11 15.55
N ARG A 9 13.39 -1.21 16.86
CA ARG A 9 12.31 -1.47 17.83
C ARG A 9 11.20 -0.42 17.81
N ASP A 10 11.49 0.80 17.41
CA ASP A 10 10.57 1.93 17.46
C ASP A 10 10.20 2.50 16.07
N VAL A 11 10.68 1.88 14.98
CA VAL A 11 10.39 2.35 13.62
C VAL A 11 8.92 2.11 13.27
N VAL A 12 8.24 3.14 12.78
CA VAL A 12 6.86 3.06 12.26
C VAL A 12 6.88 3.19 10.75
N ILE A 13 6.30 2.22 10.05
CA ILE A 13 6.29 2.12 8.60
C ILE A 13 4.87 2.00 8.09
N ASP A 14 4.51 2.86 7.14
CA ASP A 14 3.32 2.72 6.32
C ASP A 14 3.72 2.25 4.92
N ALA A 15 3.25 1.06 4.55
CA ALA A 15 3.62 0.40 3.31
C ALA A 15 2.83 0.86 2.08
N HIS A 16 1.89 1.79 2.25
CA HIS A 16 1.14 2.33 1.12
C HIS A 16 0.53 3.70 1.41
N TYR A 17 0.95 4.69 0.63
CA TYR A 17 0.42 6.04 0.69
C TYR A 17 0.38 6.70 -0.69
N ASP A 18 -0.79 7.20 -1.09
CA ASP A 18 -1.02 7.93 -2.35
C ASP A 18 -0.47 9.37 -2.38
N LEU A 19 0.55 9.64 -1.58
CA LEU A 19 1.15 10.97 -1.40
C LEU A 19 1.48 11.65 -2.74
N LEU A 20 2.04 10.91 -3.70
CA LEU A 20 2.50 11.49 -4.96
C LEU A 20 1.35 11.88 -5.89
N SER A 21 0.19 11.27 -5.76
CA SER A 21 -1.03 11.71 -6.45
C SER A 21 -1.47 13.09 -5.95
N ASP A 22 -1.41 13.32 -4.64
CA ASP A 22 -1.73 14.61 -4.04
C ASP A 22 -0.65 15.66 -4.33
N VAL A 23 0.63 15.31 -4.27
CA VAL A 23 1.74 16.16 -4.68
C VAL A 23 1.56 16.60 -6.14
N PHE A 24 1.29 15.65 -7.05
CA PHE A 24 1.05 15.95 -8.46
C PHE A 24 -0.08 16.97 -8.63
N ARG A 25 -1.23 16.73 -8.02
CA ARG A 25 -2.40 17.60 -8.15
C ARG A 25 -2.14 19.01 -7.62
N LEU A 26 -1.55 19.13 -6.43
CA LEU A 26 -1.26 20.42 -5.79
C LEU A 26 -0.17 21.20 -6.54
N ARG A 27 0.90 20.53 -7.00
CA ARG A 27 1.93 21.20 -7.80
C ARG A 27 1.40 21.67 -9.16
N LYS A 28 0.49 20.93 -9.80
CA LYS A 28 -0.19 21.36 -11.03
C LYS A 28 -1.09 22.58 -10.80
N SER A 29 -1.64 22.77 -9.60
CA SER A 29 -2.37 23.99 -9.23
C SER A 29 -1.48 25.16 -8.79
N GLY A 30 -0.15 24.99 -8.83
CA GLY A 30 0.81 26.06 -8.54
C GLY A 30 1.44 26.01 -7.15
N GLU A 31 1.06 25.06 -6.30
CA GLU A 31 1.65 24.88 -4.97
C GLU A 31 3.12 24.43 -5.06
N ARG A 32 3.89 24.74 -4.02
CA ARG A 32 5.29 24.35 -3.86
C ARG A 32 5.51 23.86 -2.42
N LYS A 33 6.57 23.05 -2.22
CA LYS A 33 6.88 22.45 -0.91
C LYS A 33 5.67 21.71 -0.33
N VAL A 34 5.01 20.95 -1.19
CA VAL A 34 3.71 20.37 -0.91
C VAL A 34 3.81 19.37 0.25
N ILE A 35 4.85 18.52 0.24
CA ILE A 35 5.05 17.54 1.32
C ILE A 35 5.31 18.25 2.64
N GLU A 36 6.20 19.24 2.66
CA GLU A 36 6.54 20.03 3.85
C GLU A 36 5.31 20.72 4.44
N ARG A 37 4.52 21.40 3.59
CA ARG A 37 3.46 22.32 4.04
C ARG A 37 2.14 21.64 4.39
N PHE A 38 1.84 20.50 3.79
CA PHE A 38 0.50 19.92 3.89
C PHE A 38 0.48 18.54 4.56
N PHE A 39 1.61 17.81 4.59
CA PHE A 39 1.60 16.41 5.03
C PHE A 39 2.59 16.09 6.15
N LEU A 40 3.79 16.68 6.11
CA LEU A 40 4.92 16.24 6.91
C LEU A 40 4.70 16.42 8.42
N GLU A 41 3.98 17.48 8.82
CA GLU A 41 3.66 17.72 10.23
C GLU A 41 2.82 16.59 10.81
N ASP A 42 1.75 16.19 10.11
CA ASP A 42 0.85 15.11 10.54
C ASP A 42 1.57 13.74 10.53
N VAL A 43 2.39 13.47 9.52
CA VAL A 43 3.22 12.25 9.42
C VAL A 43 4.18 12.15 10.61
N LYS A 44 4.90 13.22 10.93
CA LYS A 44 5.82 13.26 12.08
C LYS A 44 5.10 13.19 13.41
N ALA A 45 3.96 13.87 13.56
CA ALA A 45 3.14 13.80 14.76
C ALA A 45 2.60 12.38 15.02
N ALA A 46 2.32 11.62 13.96
CA ALA A 46 1.94 10.20 14.05
C ALA A 46 3.14 9.27 14.32
N GLY A 47 4.37 9.81 14.33
CA GLY A 47 5.59 9.04 14.55
C GLY A 47 5.97 8.12 13.38
N VAL A 48 5.49 8.41 12.15
CA VAL A 48 5.79 7.59 10.97
C VAL A 48 7.15 7.98 10.41
N ASP A 49 8.05 7.00 10.35
CA ASP A 49 9.44 7.16 9.92
C ASP A 49 9.64 6.84 8.45
N VAL A 50 8.85 5.89 7.91
CA VAL A 50 8.98 5.39 6.55
C VAL A 50 7.63 5.34 5.86
N LEU A 51 7.57 5.88 4.65
CA LEU A 51 6.41 5.86 3.76
C LEU A 51 6.76 5.17 2.44
N VAL A 52 5.95 4.20 2.02
CA VAL A 52 6.00 3.67 0.66
C VAL A 52 4.98 4.43 -0.17
N CYS A 53 5.49 5.33 -1.02
CA CYS A 53 4.67 6.22 -1.85
C CYS A 53 4.29 5.51 -3.16
N SER A 54 2.99 5.39 -3.43
CA SER A 54 2.49 4.77 -4.64
C SER A 54 2.62 5.70 -5.86
N LEU A 55 2.93 5.10 -7.01
CA LEU A 55 2.78 5.69 -8.33
C LEU A 55 1.47 5.16 -8.91
N PHE A 56 0.36 5.74 -8.48
CA PHE A 56 -0.98 5.41 -8.98
C PHE A 56 -1.30 6.17 -10.26
N ILE A 57 -1.98 5.50 -11.21
CA ILE A 57 -2.41 6.11 -12.49
C ILE A 57 -3.93 6.14 -12.55
N PRO A 58 -4.56 7.32 -12.43
CA PRO A 58 -6.00 7.47 -12.64
C PRO A 58 -6.44 7.08 -14.05
N ASP A 59 -7.65 6.53 -14.19
CA ASP A 59 -8.21 6.07 -15.48
C ASP A 59 -8.17 7.13 -16.58
N VAL A 60 -8.32 8.41 -16.22
CA VAL A 60 -8.28 9.54 -17.17
C VAL A 60 -6.95 9.66 -17.93
N TYR A 61 -5.87 9.05 -17.42
CA TYR A 61 -4.55 9.05 -18.05
C TYR A 61 -4.26 7.77 -18.86
N LEU A 62 -5.20 6.83 -18.89
CA LEU A 62 -4.99 5.54 -19.54
C LEU A 62 -5.67 5.49 -20.91
N PRO A 63 -5.09 4.68 -21.83
CA PRO A 63 -3.79 3.98 -21.68
C PRO A 63 -2.56 4.81 -22.05
N GLU A 64 -2.71 5.95 -22.80
CA GLU A 64 -1.60 6.62 -23.50
C GLU A 64 -0.68 7.41 -22.58
N MET A 65 -1.20 7.91 -21.46
CA MET A 65 -0.48 8.83 -20.58
C MET A 65 0.08 8.15 -19.32
N GLY A 66 -0.10 6.84 -19.14
CA GLY A 66 0.30 6.13 -17.92
C GLY A 66 1.80 6.30 -17.60
N LEU A 67 2.67 6.04 -18.56
CA LEU A 67 4.11 6.23 -18.42
C LEU A 67 4.47 7.69 -18.07
N ARG A 68 3.90 8.64 -18.82
CA ARG A 68 4.16 10.06 -18.59
C ARG A 68 3.71 10.52 -17.21
N HIS A 69 2.54 10.09 -16.76
CA HIS A 69 2.02 10.45 -15.44
C HIS A 69 2.88 9.92 -14.30
N ALA A 70 3.37 8.67 -14.40
CA ALA A 70 4.30 8.11 -13.42
C ALA A 70 5.64 8.88 -13.37
N LEU A 71 6.20 9.21 -14.53
CA LEU A 71 7.44 10.01 -14.61
C LEU A 71 7.26 11.42 -14.06
N ASP A 72 6.10 12.06 -14.31
CA ASP A 72 5.78 13.38 -13.75
C ASP A 72 5.72 13.32 -12.21
N GLN A 73 5.14 12.25 -11.61
CA GLN A 73 5.10 12.08 -10.16
C GLN A 73 6.52 11.93 -9.57
N ILE A 74 7.38 11.11 -10.19
CA ILE A 74 8.77 10.95 -9.77
C ILE A 74 9.53 12.29 -9.89
N GLY A 75 9.36 13.00 -11.01
CA GLY A 75 9.98 14.30 -11.22
C GLY A 75 9.55 15.34 -10.16
N MET A 76 8.26 15.33 -9.79
CA MET A 76 7.74 16.21 -8.74
C MET A 76 8.29 15.87 -7.36
N LEU A 77 8.48 14.58 -7.04
CA LEU A 77 9.15 14.18 -5.79
C LEU A 77 10.57 14.74 -5.70
N HIS A 78 11.34 14.71 -6.80
CA HIS A 78 12.67 15.32 -6.82
C HIS A 78 12.62 16.85 -6.59
N CYS A 79 11.66 17.55 -7.20
CA CYS A 79 11.45 18.97 -6.92
C CYS A 79 11.11 19.22 -5.43
N GLU A 80 10.26 18.40 -4.83
CA GLU A 80 9.93 18.51 -3.40
C GLU A 80 11.18 18.35 -2.51
N MET A 81 12.08 17.40 -2.85
CA MET A 81 13.33 17.20 -2.09
C MET A 81 14.29 18.39 -2.23
N GLU A 82 14.39 18.97 -3.42
CA GLU A 82 15.22 20.17 -3.67
C GLU A 82 14.69 21.40 -2.93
N GLU A 83 13.37 21.58 -2.91
CA GLU A 83 12.70 22.70 -2.27
C GLU A 83 12.65 22.59 -0.74
N SER A 84 12.72 21.38 -0.18
CA SER A 84 12.62 21.09 1.27
C SER A 84 13.77 20.23 1.77
N PRO A 85 15.04 20.69 1.64
CA PRO A 85 16.21 19.88 1.96
C PRO A 85 16.25 19.53 3.44
N GLY A 86 16.63 18.29 3.75
CA GLY A 86 16.84 17.82 5.12
C GLY A 86 15.58 17.45 5.90
N LEU A 87 14.38 17.47 5.30
CA LEU A 87 13.14 17.10 5.96
C LEU A 87 12.72 15.65 5.71
N PHE A 88 12.96 15.16 4.52
CA PHE A 88 12.71 13.79 4.09
C PHE A 88 13.72 13.39 3.01
N SER A 89 13.87 12.10 2.76
CA SER A 89 14.78 11.58 1.75
C SER A 89 14.18 10.40 1.02
N PHE A 90 14.42 10.35 -0.29
CA PHE A 90 14.11 9.21 -1.10
C PHE A 90 15.13 8.09 -0.86
N CYS A 91 14.65 6.88 -0.56
CA CYS A 91 15.46 5.72 -0.20
C CYS A 91 15.15 4.53 -1.11
N ARG A 92 16.16 3.69 -1.34
CA ARG A 92 16.08 2.51 -2.22
C ARG A 92 16.34 1.19 -1.50
N ASN A 93 16.86 1.25 -0.28
CA ASN A 93 17.26 0.08 0.51
C ASN A 93 17.27 0.40 2.01
N ALA A 94 17.44 -0.65 2.83
CA ALA A 94 17.43 -0.54 4.28
C ALA A 94 18.55 0.35 4.85
N GLN A 95 19.72 0.43 4.19
CA GLN A 95 20.84 1.25 4.67
C GLN A 95 20.52 2.75 4.50
N GLU A 96 19.95 3.13 3.37
CA GLU A 96 19.51 4.50 3.11
C GLU A 96 18.40 4.93 4.08
N ILE A 97 17.44 4.04 4.36
CA ILE A 97 16.39 4.27 5.37
C ILE A 97 16.99 4.51 6.74
N LYS A 98 17.88 3.62 7.21
CA LYS A 98 18.55 3.75 8.51
C LYS A 98 19.29 5.08 8.63
N LYS A 99 20.03 5.47 7.60
CA LYS A 99 20.72 6.75 7.55
C LYS A 99 19.75 7.93 7.64
N THR A 100 18.65 7.86 6.90
CA THR A 100 17.61 8.90 6.84
C THR A 100 16.96 9.09 8.20
N ILE A 101 16.51 8.01 8.83
CA ILE A 101 15.90 8.04 10.17
C ILE A 101 16.88 8.58 11.23
N ASN A 102 18.14 8.13 11.19
CA ASN A 102 19.15 8.60 12.13
C ASN A 102 19.46 10.11 12.00
N ASN A 103 19.18 10.69 10.84
CA ASN A 103 19.23 12.14 10.59
C ASN A 103 17.95 12.89 11.00
N GLY A 104 16.94 12.22 11.58
CA GLY A 104 15.65 12.81 11.95
C GLY A 104 14.75 13.14 10.77
N GLN A 105 14.99 12.51 9.60
CA GLN A 105 14.23 12.68 8.38
C GLN A 105 13.23 11.54 8.18
N THR A 106 12.14 11.80 7.44
CA THR A 106 11.21 10.76 6.98
C THR A 106 11.76 10.10 5.72
N ALA A 107 11.81 8.77 5.68
CA ALA A 107 12.25 8.00 4.54
C ALA A 107 11.08 7.72 3.58
N LEU A 108 11.28 7.97 2.29
CA LEU A 108 10.29 7.72 1.24
C LEU A 108 10.82 6.63 0.30
N LEU A 109 10.00 5.62 0.02
CA LEU A 109 10.24 4.61 -1.01
C LEU A 109 9.19 4.75 -2.11
N LEU A 110 9.44 4.17 -3.29
CA LEU A 110 8.49 4.16 -4.40
C LEU A 110 7.96 2.75 -4.68
N SER A 111 6.65 2.70 -4.95
CA SER A 111 5.97 1.52 -5.48
C SER A 111 5.20 1.84 -6.76
N LEU A 112 5.08 0.88 -7.67
CA LEU A 112 4.06 0.90 -8.71
C LEU A 112 2.77 0.32 -8.14
N GLU A 113 1.66 1.05 -8.26
CA GLU A 113 0.33 0.54 -7.96
C GLU A 113 -0.40 0.23 -9.27
N GLY A 114 -0.14 -0.97 -9.78
CA GLY A 114 -0.44 -1.36 -11.14
C GLY A 114 0.70 -1.04 -12.10
N ILE A 115 0.89 -1.92 -13.08
CA ILE A 115 1.97 -1.79 -14.07
C ILE A 115 1.57 -1.03 -15.33
N GLU A 116 0.47 -0.28 -15.30
CA GLU A 116 0.03 0.53 -16.44
C GLU A 116 1.13 1.44 -17.00
N PRO A 117 2.06 2.00 -16.19
CA PRO A 117 3.17 2.80 -16.71
C PRO A 117 4.11 2.07 -17.65
N ILE A 118 4.25 0.76 -17.54
CA ILE A 118 5.12 -0.02 -18.44
C ILE A 118 4.36 -0.60 -19.64
N GLY A 119 3.02 -0.55 -19.64
CA GLY A 119 2.20 -1.14 -20.71
C GLY A 119 2.54 -2.63 -20.88
N ASN A 120 3.01 -3.00 -22.07
CA ASN A 120 3.48 -4.35 -22.40
C ASN A 120 4.99 -4.38 -22.73
N ASP A 121 5.76 -3.42 -22.25
CA ASP A 121 7.21 -3.33 -22.45
C ASP A 121 7.98 -3.62 -21.15
N LEU A 122 8.51 -4.83 -21.05
CA LEU A 122 9.24 -5.29 -19.86
C LEU A 122 10.52 -4.47 -19.58
N VAL A 123 11.13 -3.84 -20.60
CA VAL A 123 12.32 -3.00 -20.42
C VAL A 123 12.01 -1.79 -19.53
N LEU A 124 10.80 -1.27 -19.59
CA LEU A 124 10.38 -0.16 -18.75
C LEU A 124 10.37 -0.52 -17.26
N LEU A 125 10.14 -1.79 -16.89
CA LEU A 125 10.26 -2.20 -15.49
C LEU A 125 11.69 -1.97 -14.97
N ARG A 126 12.71 -2.28 -15.79
CA ARG A 126 14.11 -1.97 -15.46
C ARG A 126 14.34 -0.46 -15.32
N VAL A 127 13.73 0.36 -16.18
CA VAL A 127 13.85 1.82 -16.10
C VAL A 127 13.26 2.31 -14.76
N PHE A 128 12.09 1.84 -14.36
CA PHE A 128 11.50 2.21 -13.06
C PHE A 128 12.36 1.75 -11.88
N TYR A 129 12.99 0.57 -11.97
CA TYR A 129 13.95 0.13 -10.94
C TYR A 129 15.14 1.09 -10.82
N GLU A 130 15.73 1.55 -11.94
CA GLU A 130 16.83 2.53 -11.94
C GLU A 130 16.36 3.90 -11.41
N LEU A 131 15.12 4.29 -11.67
CA LEU A 131 14.49 5.48 -11.08
C LEU A 131 14.18 5.29 -9.58
N GLY A 132 14.38 4.10 -9.03
CA GLY A 132 14.32 3.82 -7.60
C GLY A 132 13.03 3.17 -7.11
N VAL A 133 12.14 2.75 -7.99
CA VAL A 133 10.98 1.92 -7.61
C VAL A 133 11.47 0.58 -7.04
N ARG A 134 10.89 0.16 -5.93
CA ARG A 134 11.28 -1.07 -5.23
C ARG A 134 10.14 -2.05 -5.00
N PHE A 135 8.89 -1.59 -5.05
CA PHE A 135 7.71 -2.42 -4.92
C PHE A 135 6.89 -2.38 -6.21
N VAL A 136 6.29 -3.51 -6.59
CA VAL A 136 5.55 -3.65 -7.85
C VAL A 136 4.21 -4.32 -7.59
N GLY A 137 3.13 -3.52 -7.59
CA GLY A 137 1.77 -4.01 -7.73
C GLY A 137 1.47 -4.32 -9.19
N LEU A 138 1.04 -5.55 -9.49
CA LEU A 138 0.87 -5.99 -10.87
C LEU A 138 -0.37 -5.38 -11.54
N ALA A 139 -1.43 -5.16 -10.79
CA ALA A 139 -2.64 -4.51 -11.27
C ALA A 139 -3.27 -3.70 -10.13
N TRP A 140 -3.97 -2.61 -10.50
CA TRP A 140 -4.96 -1.99 -9.63
C TRP A 140 -6.30 -2.72 -9.79
N SER A 141 -7.40 -2.18 -9.28
CA SER A 141 -8.74 -2.78 -9.38
C SER A 141 -9.33 -2.71 -10.80
N ARG A 142 -8.54 -3.13 -11.79
CA ARG A 142 -8.89 -3.22 -13.22
C ARG A 142 -7.97 -4.22 -13.92
N ARG A 143 -8.37 -4.64 -15.12
CA ARG A 143 -7.53 -5.45 -16.03
C ARG A 143 -6.45 -4.59 -16.66
N ASN A 144 -5.24 -5.12 -16.74
CA ASN A 144 -4.16 -4.55 -17.54
C ASN A 144 -3.41 -5.62 -18.34
N TYR A 145 -2.25 -5.30 -18.90
CA TYR A 145 -1.46 -6.26 -19.69
C TYR A 145 -0.91 -7.43 -18.89
N ALA A 146 -0.73 -7.30 -17.56
CA ALA A 146 -0.14 -8.35 -16.73
C ALA A 146 -1.18 -9.22 -16.02
N ALA A 147 -2.24 -8.64 -15.51
CA ALA A 147 -3.14 -9.33 -14.59
C ALA A 147 -4.55 -8.73 -14.60
N ASP A 148 -5.48 -9.48 -14.02
CA ASP A 148 -6.78 -8.96 -13.62
C ASP A 148 -6.74 -8.53 -12.15
N GLY A 149 -7.13 -7.28 -11.89
CA GLY A 149 -7.41 -6.79 -10.54
C GLY A 149 -8.77 -7.23 -10.03
N CYS A 150 -9.00 -7.07 -8.72
CA CYS A 150 -10.31 -7.21 -8.13
C CYS A 150 -11.13 -5.94 -8.34
N HIS A 151 -12.18 -6.02 -9.14
CA HIS A 151 -13.06 -4.88 -9.37
C HIS A 151 -13.92 -4.57 -8.14
N PHE A 152 -14.09 -3.29 -7.87
CA PHE A 152 -14.96 -2.83 -6.77
C PHE A 152 -16.45 -2.98 -7.07
N SER A 153 -16.82 -3.06 -8.35
CA SER A 153 -18.21 -3.21 -8.81
C SER A 153 -18.28 -4.21 -9.97
N THR A 154 -19.49 -4.71 -10.24
CA THR A 154 -19.73 -5.53 -11.42
C THR A 154 -19.50 -4.70 -12.68
N ILE A 155 -18.53 -5.09 -13.49
CA ILE A 155 -18.23 -4.50 -14.79
C ILE A 155 -18.69 -5.43 -15.91
N ARG A 156 -18.94 -4.85 -17.09
CA ARG A 156 -19.27 -5.61 -18.29
C ARG A 156 -18.02 -5.89 -19.09
N GLU A 157 -17.30 -6.93 -18.73
CA GLU A 157 -16.16 -7.42 -19.50
C GLU A 157 -16.16 -8.95 -19.59
N GLY A 158 -15.17 -9.52 -20.27
CA GLY A 158 -15.01 -10.97 -20.40
C GLY A 158 -14.73 -11.65 -19.05
N THR A 159 -14.63 -12.97 -19.06
CA THR A 159 -14.31 -13.77 -17.87
C THR A 159 -13.00 -13.29 -17.26
N ALA A 160 -12.99 -13.07 -15.94
CA ALA A 160 -11.80 -12.72 -15.19
C ALA A 160 -10.80 -13.87 -15.25
N GLY A 161 -9.53 -13.54 -15.53
CA GLY A 161 -8.39 -14.45 -15.53
C GLY A 161 -7.45 -14.20 -14.34
N GLY A 162 -6.27 -14.80 -14.41
CA GLY A 162 -5.14 -14.56 -13.52
C GLY A 162 -4.07 -13.70 -14.19
N LEU A 163 -2.81 -14.16 -14.10
CA LEU A 163 -1.70 -13.55 -14.82
C LEU A 163 -1.77 -13.88 -16.31
N THR A 164 -1.42 -12.91 -17.12
CA THR A 164 -1.10 -13.16 -18.54
C THR A 164 0.32 -13.73 -18.69
N ALA A 165 0.69 -14.19 -19.90
CA ALA A 165 2.08 -14.56 -20.19
C ALA A 165 3.06 -13.40 -19.91
N PHE A 166 2.65 -12.14 -20.18
CA PHE A 166 3.42 -10.96 -19.84
C PHE A 166 3.50 -10.75 -18.32
N GLY A 167 2.41 -10.98 -17.58
CA GLY A 167 2.39 -10.91 -16.12
C GLY A 167 3.40 -11.87 -15.48
N VAL A 168 3.52 -13.08 -15.99
CA VAL A 168 4.55 -14.04 -15.53
C VAL A 168 5.96 -13.48 -15.78
N GLN A 169 6.22 -12.89 -16.95
CA GLN A 169 7.52 -12.25 -17.23
C GLN A 169 7.80 -11.07 -16.28
N VAL A 170 6.78 -10.28 -15.93
CA VAL A 170 6.92 -9.19 -14.95
C VAL A 170 7.27 -9.73 -13.57
N VAL A 171 6.64 -10.83 -13.12
CA VAL A 171 6.99 -11.50 -11.85
C VAL A 171 8.45 -11.94 -11.83
N GLU A 172 8.90 -12.62 -12.88
CA GLU A 172 10.27 -13.12 -12.99
C GLU A 172 11.30 -11.99 -13.05
N GLU A 173 11.03 -10.94 -13.82
CA GLU A 173 11.93 -9.79 -13.96
C GLU A 173 11.98 -8.95 -12.67
N ALA A 174 10.86 -8.71 -12.00
CA ALA A 174 10.83 -8.02 -10.71
C ALA A 174 11.71 -8.75 -9.68
N GLU A 175 11.57 -10.07 -9.58
CA GLU A 175 12.41 -10.88 -8.69
C GLU A 175 13.90 -10.88 -9.08
N ARG A 176 14.21 -10.88 -10.38
CA ARG A 176 15.59 -10.80 -10.90
C ARG A 176 16.22 -9.44 -10.51
N LEU A 177 15.48 -8.36 -10.63
CA LEU A 177 15.91 -7.02 -10.23
C LEU A 177 16.04 -6.85 -8.71
N GLY A 178 15.40 -7.70 -7.91
CA GLY A 178 15.35 -7.58 -6.45
C GLY A 178 14.27 -6.62 -5.96
N MET A 179 13.23 -6.42 -6.78
CA MET A 179 12.00 -5.72 -6.37
C MET A 179 11.09 -6.66 -5.58
N ILE A 180 10.20 -6.11 -4.79
CA ILE A 180 9.19 -6.85 -4.00
C ILE A 180 7.85 -6.79 -4.75
N LEU A 181 7.25 -7.96 -5.00
CA LEU A 181 5.92 -8.04 -5.58
C LEU A 181 4.85 -7.70 -4.54
N ASP A 182 3.84 -6.95 -4.97
CA ASP A 182 2.67 -6.60 -4.18
C ASP A 182 1.41 -7.20 -4.81
N VAL A 183 0.69 -8.01 -4.05
CA VAL A 183 -0.55 -8.67 -4.50
C VAL A 183 -1.81 -7.90 -4.11
N SER A 184 -1.68 -6.74 -3.47
CA SER A 184 -2.83 -5.85 -3.25
C SER A 184 -3.51 -5.55 -4.57
N HIS A 185 -4.84 -5.49 -4.57
CA HIS A 185 -5.69 -5.34 -5.75
C HIS A 185 -5.81 -6.54 -6.71
N LEU A 186 -4.98 -7.56 -6.63
CA LEU A 186 -5.16 -8.74 -7.48
C LEU A 186 -6.46 -9.47 -7.16
N ASN A 187 -7.10 -10.02 -8.18
CA ASN A 187 -8.18 -10.97 -7.97
C ASN A 187 -7.62 -12.33 -7.47
N ASP A 188 -8.51 -13.23 -7.04
CA ASP A 188 -8.09 -14.50 -6.44
C ASP A 188 -7.31 -15.40 -7.41
N ALA A 189 -7.61 -15.35 -8.72
CA ALA A 189 -6.89 -16.12 -9.73
C ALA A 189 -5.46 -15.58 -9.91
N ALA A 190 -5.29 -14.26 -10.06
CA ALA A 190 -3.98 -13.63 -10.18
C ALA A 190 -3.12 -13.81 -8.91
N PHE A 191 -3.73 -13.76 -7.71
CA PHE A 191 -3.03 -14.10 -6.48
C PHE A 191 -2.49 -15.54 -6.51
N SER A 192 -3.31 -16.51 -6.94
CA SER A 192 -2.92 -17.91 -7.04
C SER A 192 -1.79 -18.11 -8.05
N ASP A 193 -1.81 -17.39 -9.15
CA ASP A 193 -0.74 -17.43 -10.15
C ASP A 193 0.56 -16.82 -9.61
N VAL A 194 0.50 -15.67 -8.90
CA VAL A 194 1.70 -15.12 -8.22
C VAL A 194 2.27 -16.14 -7.24
N LEU A 195 1.43 -16.81 -6.46
CA LEU A 195 1.89 -17.87 -5.54
C LEU A 195 2.57 -19.03 -6.29
N MET A 196 2.12 -19.35 -7.50
CA MET A 196 2.69 -20.42 -8.34
C MET A 196 4.04 -20.02 -8.95
N PHE A 197 4.14 -18.83 -9.52
CA PHE A 197 5.30 -18.40 -10.30
C PHE A 197 6.37 -17.69 -9.48
N SER A 198 6.01 -16.99 -8.40
CA SER A 198 6.96 -16.32 -7.51
C SER A 198 7.78 -17.32 -6.71
N LYS A 199 9.07 -17.03 -6.55
CA LYS A 199 10.03 -17.82 -5.75
C LYS A 199 10.49 -17.11 -4.49
N LYS A 200 10.21 -15.80 -4.38
CA LYS A 200 10.62 -14.94 -3.26
C LYS A 200 9.42 -14.55 -2.40
N PRO A 201 9.65 -13.98 -1.21
CA PRO A 201 8.60 -13.32 -0.46
C PRO A 201 7.92 -12.22 -1.29
N PHE A 202 6.60 -12.14 -1.18
CA PHE A 202 5.79 -11.07 -1.73
C PHE A 202 4.89 -10.50 -0.64
N ILE A 203 4.30 -9.34 -0.85
CA ILE A 203 3.51 -8.63 0.13
C ILE A 203 2.09 -8.36 -0.36
N ALA A 204 1.20 -8.02 0.59
CA ALA A 204 -0.02 -7.28 0.31
C ALA A 204 0.10 -5.94 1.04
N SER A 205 0.57 -4.90 0.35
CA SER A 205 0.93 -3.62 0.98
C SER A 205 -0.23 -2.99 1.74
N HIS A 206 -1.48 -3.16 1.26
CA HIS A 206 -2.68 -2.56 1.81
C HIS A 206 -3.93 -3.44 1.57
N SER A 207 -4.12 -4.46 2.41
CA SER A 207 -5.25 -5.40 2.35
C SER A 207 -5.70 -5.80 3.75
N ASN A 208 -6.98 -6.20 3.90
CA ASN A 208 -7.54 -6.64 5.18
C ASN A 208 -8.00 -8.11 5.11
N CYS A 209 -8.70 -8.61 6.14
CA CYS A 209 -9.17 -9.98 6.23
C CYS A 209 -10.58 -10.12 5.66
N ARG A 210 -10.76 -10.99 4.66
CA ARG A 210 -12.07 -11.25 4.03
C ARG A 210 -13.05 -11.93 5.00
N ALA A 211 -12.54 -12.68 5.96
CA ALA A 211 -13.34 -13.29 7.02
C ALA A 211 -14.05 -12.25 7.94
N ILE A 212 -13.53 -11.02 8.01
CA ILE A 212 -14.10 -9.94 8.83
C ILE A 212 -14.93 -8.97 7.99
N SER A 213 -14.46 -8.61 6.80
CA SER A 213 -15.21 -7.82 5.84
C SER A 213 -15.15 -8.50 4.47
N ASN A 214 -16.27 -9.08 4.06
CA ASN A 214 -16.39 -9.93 2.87
C ASN A 214 -16.40 -9.09 1.58
N THR A 215 -15.23 -8.66 1.17
CA THR A 215 -14.99 -7.98 -0.11
C THR A 215 -13.85 -8.65 -0.87
N ALA A 216 -13.92 -8.65 -2.20
CA ALA A 216 -12.86 -9.20 -3.05
C ALA A 216 -11.52 -8.50 -2.87
N ARG A 217 -11.50 -7.28 -2.33
CA ARG A 217 -10.29 -6.49 -2.05
C ARG A 217 -9.50 -7.03 -0.86
N ASN A 218 -10.17 -7.74 0.05
CA ASN A 218 -9.56 -8.35 1.23
C ASN A 218 -9.09 -9.79 0.94
N LEU A 219 -8.03 -10.22 1.63
CA LEU A 219 -7.46 -11.55 1.50
C LEU A 219 -8.28 -12.59 2.26
N THR A 220 -8.46 -13.77 1.67
CA THR A 220 -8.99 -14.94 2.36
C THR A 220 -7.96 -15.49 3.36
N ASP A 221 -8.42 -16.29 4.32
CA ASP A 221 -7.54 -16.95 5.29
C ASP A 221 -6.47 -17.83 4.63
N ASP A 222 -6.81 -18.50 3.52
CA ASP A 222 -5.85 -19.32 2.78
C ASP A 222 -4.82 -18.46 2.03
N GLN A 223 -5.21 -17.29 1.52
CA GLN A 223 -4.29 -16.33 0.93
C GLN A 223 -3.35 -15.74 2.00
N ILE A 224 -3.86 -15.41 3.19
CA ILE A 224 -3.06 -14.92 4.32
C ILE A 224 -2.05 -15.99 4.76
N LYS A 225 -2.47 -17.26 4.90
CA LYS A 225 -1.57 -18.39 5.22
C LYS A 225 -0.50 -18.57 4.15
N SER A 226 -0.87 -18.48 2.87
CA SER A 226 0.06 -18.63 1.75
C SER A 226 1.09 -17.49 1.70
N LEU A 227 0.66 -16.25 1.92
CA LEU A 227 1.53 -15.08 2.03
C LEU A 227 2.50 -15.23 3.19
N ALA A 228 2.01 -15.65 4.37
CA ALA A 228 2.82 -15.88 5.56
C ALA A 228 3.85 -17.01 5.35
N ALA A 229 3.45 -18.12 4.73
CA ALA A 229 4.34 -19.24 4.41
C ALA A 229 5.49 -18.83 3.47
N ARG A 230 5.28 -17.80 2.64
CA ARG A 230 6.31 -17.17 1.79
C ARG A 230 7.13 -16.09 2.52
N GLY A 231 6.87 -15.87 3.80
CA GLY A 231 7.55 -14.84 4.59
C GLY A 231 7.06 -13.42 4.32
N GLY A 232 5.91 -13.26 3.65
CA GLY A 232 5.31 -11.96 3.32
C GLY A 232 4.71 -11.23 4.51
N VAL A 233 4.24 -10.01 4.26
CA VAL A 233 3.56 -9.14 5.22
C VAL A 233 2.33 -8.54 4.56
N MET A 234 1.24 -8.43 5.33
CA MET A 234 0.00 -7.76 4.94
C MET A 234 -0.12 -6.43 5.69
N GLY A 235 -0.29 -5.33 4.98
CA GLY A 235 -0.60 -4.01 5.53
C GLY A 235 -2.11 -3.77 5.62
N LEU A 236 -2.55 -3.13 6.69
CA LEU A 236 -3.95 -2.82 6.92
C LEU A 236 -4.39 -1.59 6.14
N ASN A 237 -5.37 -1.76 5.26
CA ASN A 237 -5.99 -0.70 4.47
C ASN A 237 -7.03 0.08 5.30
N ASN A 238 -7.06 1.39 5.11
CA ASN A 238 -7.87 2.35 5.87
C ASN A 238 -9.30 2.54 5.36
N MET A 239 -9.66 1.96 4.22
CA MET A 239 -11.01 2.15 3.68
C MET A 239 -12.06 1.45 4.56
N THR A 240 -13.09 2.19 4.96
CA THR A 240 -14.11 1.74 5.93
C THR A 240 -14.75 0.42 5.52
N ASN A 241 -15.06 0.24 4.23
CA ASN A 241 -15.69 -0.99 3.71
C ASN A 241 -14.74 -2.20 3.66
N PHE A 242 -13.44 -1.99 3.83
CA PHE A 242 -12.48 -3.09 3.95
C PHE A 242 -12.21 -3.45 5.41
N VAL A 243 -12.50 -2.51 6.34
CA VAL A 243 -12.37 -2.70 7.80
C VAL A 243 -13.66 -3.23 8.42
N TYR A 244 -14.82 -2.77 7.94
CA TYR A 244 -16.13 -3.13 8.46
C TYR A 244 -16.99 -3.74 7.36
N GLU A 245 -17.77 -4.75 7.72
CA GLU A 245 -18.73 -5.34 6.80
C GLU A 245 -19.85 -4.34 6.46
N SER A 246 -20.23 -4.29 5.20
CA SER A 246 -21.36 -3.51 4.74
C SER A 246 -22.63 -4.34 4.80
N GLU A 247 -23.77 -3.78 5.28
CA GLU A 247 -25.06 -4.48 5.41
C GLU A 247 -25.69 -4.84 4.05
N GLU A 248 -25.39 -4.10 3.00
CA GLU A 248 -25.80 -4.43 1.64
C GLU A 248 -24.60 -4.96 0.87
N GLY A 249 -24.53 -6.28 0.75
CA GLY A 249 -23.61 -6.89 -0.21
C GLY A 249 -23.78 -6.23 -1.58
N THR A 250 -22.70 -6.03 -2.28
CA THR A 250 -22.42 -5.34 -3.56
C THR A 250 -23.45 -5.50 -4.71
N LYS A 251 -24.74 -5.67 -4.43
CA LYS A 251 -25.77 -5.97 -5.44
C LYS A 251 -26.22 -4.78 -6.31
N ASN A 252 -25.89 -3.54 -5.98
CA ASN A 252 -26.48 -2.36 -6.66
C ASN A 252 -25.54 -1.20 -7.03
N ALA A 253 -24.28 -1.42 -7.34
CA ALA A 253 -23.49 -0.38 -7.98
C ALA A 253 -23.79 -0.29 -9.49
N LYS A 254 -24.94 0.26 -9.87
CA LYS A 254 -25.23 0.66 -11.24
C LYS A 254 -24.79 2.11 -11.42
N ASN A 255 -23.83 2.34 -12.32
CA ASN A 255 -23.49 3.64 -12.94
C ASN A 255 -22.66 4.65 -12.12
N SER A 256 -21.54 4.30 -11.52
CA SER A 256 -20.50 5.28 -11.25
C SER A 256 -19.11 4.69 -11.53
N ASN A 257 -18.21 5.48 -12.11
CA ASN A 257 -16.80 5.10 -12.36
C ASN A 257 -15.95 5.01 -11.08
N LEU A 258 -16.56 5.22 -9.94
CA LEU A 258 -16.04 4.92 -8.61
C LEU A 258 -17.08 4.05 -7.92
N PRO A 259 -16.69 2.94 -7.28
CA PRO A 259 -17.65 2.12 -6.58
C PRO A 259 -18.18 2.92 -5.39
N MET A 260 -19.43 3.37 -5.47
CA MET A 260 -20.18 3.67 -4.26
C MET A 260 -20.47 2.34 -3.57
N LEU A 261 -19.47 1.82 -2.87
CA LEU A 261 -19.71 0.76 -1.91
C LEU A 261 -20.65 1.35 -0.84
N PRO A 262 -21.74 0.66 -0.48
CA PRO A 262 -22.57 1.11 0.62
C PRO A 262 -21.70 1.33 1.83
N LEU A 263 -21.88 2.46 2.54
CA LEU A 263 -21.09 2.80 3.72
C LEU A 263 -21.20 1.67 4.74
N ALA A 264 -20.05 1.14 5.16
CA ALA A 264 -20.04 0.19 6.24
C ALA A 264 -20.44 0.86 7.55
N LYS A 265 -21.24 0.19 8.35
CA LYS A 265 -21.64 0.71 9.66
C LYS A 265 -20.48 0.62 10.64
N ILE A 266 -19.96 1.78 11.00
CA ILE A 266 -19.04 1.89 12.13
C ILE A 266 -19.87 1.73 13.42
N PRO A 267 -19.49 0.80 14.32
CA PRO A 267 -20.23 0.60 15.57
C PRO A 267 -20.34 1.89 16.39
N GLU A 268 -21.55 2.25 16.80
CA GLU A 268 -21.78 3.41 17.65
C GLU A 268 -21.05 3.27 19.00
N GLY A 269 -20.56 4.40 19.54
CA GLY A 269 -19.90 4.45 20.84
C GLY A 269 -18.50 3.85 20.91
N LYS A 270 -17.95 3.38 19.78
CA LYS A 270 -16.56 2.91 19.67
C LYS A 270 -15.72 3.82 18.78
N PRO A 271 -14.40 3.91 19.03
CA PRO A 271 -13.51 4.60 18.10
C PRO A 271 -13.61 4.01 16.69
N ARG A 272 -13.55 4.85 15.66
CA ARG A 272 -13.60 4.42 14.25
C ARG A 272 -12.57 3.35 13.89
N PHE A 273 -11.45 3.31 14.58
CA PHE A 273 -10.36 2.35 14.35
C PHE A 273 -10.51 1.01 15.09
N GLU A 274 -11.62 0.80 15.85
CA GLU A 274 -11.80 -0.47 16.58
C GLU A 274 -11.76 -1.70 15.67
N GLY A 275 -12.30 -1.59 14.46
CA GLY A 275 -12.28 -2.67 13.47
C GLY A 275 -10.89 -3.16 13.11
N PHE A 276 -9.88 -2.29 13.11
CA PHE A 276 -8.50 -2.70 12.82
C PHE A 276 -7.98 -3.74 13.82
N PHE A 277 -8.35 -3.63 15.10
CA PHE A 277 -7.92 -4.61 16.10
C PHE A 277 -8.49 -6.00 15.86
N ASN A 278 -9.67 -6.10 15.23
CA ASN A 278 -10.23 -7.40 14.84
C ASN A 278 -9.38 -8.03 13.73
N HIS A 279 -8.98 -7.26 12.72
CA HIS A 279 -8.08 -7.73 11.66
C HIS A 279 -6.71 -8.13 12.21
N ILE A 280 -6.12 -7.32 13.10
CA ILE A 280 -4.82 -7.62 13.72
C ILE A 280 -4.88 -8.94 14.49
N ARG A 281 -5.90 -9.10 15.36
CA ARG A 281 -6.05 -10.33 16.16
C ARG A 281 -6.28 -11.54 15.25
N HIS A 282 -7.14 -11.41 14.23
CA HIS A 282 -7.41 -12.49 13.28
C HIS A 282 -6.13 -12.98 12.58
N VAL A 283 -5.29 -12.05 12.10
CA VAL A 283 -4.01 -12.42 11.45
C VAL A 283 -3.04 -13.04 12.46
N ILE A 284 -2.95 -12.49 13.69
CA ILE A 284 -2.09 -13.04 14.73
C ILE A 284 -2.53 -14.47 15.11
N ASP A 285 -3.82 -14.70 15.26
CA ASP A 285 -4.38 -16.01 15.59
C ASP A 285 -4.16 -17.02 14.45
N LEU A 286 -4.21 -16.55 13.20
CA LEU A 286 -4.11 -17.40 12.02
C LEU A 286 -2.67 -17.80 11.68
N VAL A 287 -1.71 -16.84 11.73
CA VAL A 287 -0.34 -17.01 11.22
C VAL A 287 0.75 -16.39 12.12
N GLY A 288 0.37 -15.85 13.26
CA GLY A 288 1.30 -15.17 14.18
C GLY A 288 1.54 -13.69 13.83
N PRO A 289 2.28 -12.99 14.70
CA PRO A 289 2.44 -11.52 14.62
C PRO A 289 3.48 -11.07 13.59
N ASP A 290 4.15 -11.98 12.87
CA ASP A 290 5.25 -11.65 11.95
C ASP A 290 4.79 -11.21 10.55
N HIS A 291 3.47 -11.22 10.29
CA HIS A 291 2.92 -11.10 8.94
C HIS A 291 1.91 -9.97 8.78
N ILE A 292 1.88 -9.01 9.70
CA ILE A 292 0.96 -7.86 9.68
C ILE A 292 1.68 -6.55 9.95
N GLY A 293 1.20 -5.45 9.35
CA GLY A 293 1.71 -4.10 9.53
C GLY A 293 0.71 -3.06 9.05
N PHE A 294 1.16 -1.82 8.85
CA PHE A 294 0.34 -0.73 8.32
C PHE A 294 0.52 -0.59 6.81
N GLY A 295 -0.56 -0.27 6.12
CA GLY A 295 -0.62 0.11 4.72
C GLY A 295 -1.91 0.89 4.55
N PHE A 296 -1.93 2.13 5.09
CA PHE A 296 -3.19 2.86 5.32
C PHE A 296 -3.89 3.29 4.04
N ASP A 297 -3.18 3.43 2.92
CA ASP A 297 -3.79 3.87 1.67
C ASP A 297 -4.48 5.25 1.82
N LEU A 298 -3.77 6.16 2.48
CA LEU A 298 -4.27 7.52 2.68
C LEU A 298 -4.26 8.31 1.37
N CYS A 299 -5.34 9.05 1.13
CA CYS A 299 -5.53 9.93 -0.03
C CYS A 299 -6.19 11.22 0.46
N GLU A 300 -5.42 12.11 1.08
CA GLU A 300 -5.99 13.18 1.91
C GLU A 300 -6.69 14.28 1.11
N PHE A 301 -6.15 14.64 -0.06
CA PHE A 301 -6.70 15.72 -0.91
C PHE A 301 -7.36 15.20 -2.19
N LYS A 302 -7.26 13.91 -2.47
CA LYS A 302 -7.83 13.29 -3.66
C LYS A 302 -9.36 13.20 -3.59
N LYS A 303 -9.91 13.16 -2.37
CA LYS A 303 -11.35 12.97 -2.12
C LYS A 303 -11.99 14.28 -1.68
N PRO A 304 -13.19 14.64 -2.20
CA PRO A 304 -14.02 15.68 -1.60
C PRO A 304 -14.25 15.39 -0.11
N GLU A 305 -14.54 16.42 0.68
CA GLU A 305 -14.75 16.29 2.12
C GLU A 305 -15.82 15.25 2.48
N SER A 306 -16.88 15.15 1.65
CA SER A 306 -17.93 14.12 1.75
C SER A 306 -17.44 12.69 1.56
N GLU A 307 -16.30 12.46 0.88
CA GLU A 307 -15.72 11.14 0.66
C GLU A 307 -14.66 10.76 1.71
N ARG A 308 -14.21 11.71 2.53
CA ARG A 308 -13.31 11.41 3.67
C ARG A 308 -14.00 10.53 4.72
N GLU A 309 -15.34 10.50 4.75
CA GLU A 309 -16.11 9.57 5.58
C GLU A 309 -15.92 8.10 5.17
N LEU A 310 -15.44 7.83 3.95
CA LEU A 310 -15.14 6.47 3.48
C LEU A 310 -13.88 5.88 4.13
N SER A 311 -13.06 6.68 4.78
CA SER A 311 -11.84 6.26 5.44
C SER A 311 -11.99 6.26 6.96
N VAL A 312 -11.40 5.28 7.63
CA VAL A 312 -11.35 5.21 9.10
C VAL A 312 -10.52 6.37 9.65
N PHE A 313 -9.39 6.66 9.00
CA PHE A 313 -8.53 7.80 9.28
C PHE A 313 -8.57 8.77 8.10
N PRO A 314 -9.12 9.99 8.26
CA PRO A 314 -9.08 11.00 7.20
C PRO A 314 -7.68 11.52 6.86
N THR A 315 -6.79 11.62 7.84
CA THR A 315 -5.39 12.08 7.71
C THR A 315 -4.48 11.33 8.69
N TYR A 316 -3.16 11.47 8.56
CA TYR A 316 -2.20 10.87 9.51
C TYR A 316 -2.43 11.29 10.96
N LYS A 317 -2.83 12.51 11.22
CA LYS A 317 -3.15 12.97 12.58
C LYS A 317 -4.18 12.08 13.27
N HIS A 318 -5.14 11.54 12.51
CA HIS A 318 -6.18 10.66 13.06
C HIS A 318 -5.67 9.25 13.38
N THR A 319 -4.49 8.85 12.90
CA THR A 319 -3.88 7.54 13.22
C THR A 319 -3.23 7.50 14.59
N ILE A 320 -2.91 8.67 15.20
CA ILE A 320 -2.15 8.78 16.45
C ILE A 320 -2.75 7.93 17.57
N PRO A 321 -4.06 8.06 17.91
CA PRO A 321 -4.66 7.27 18.99
C PRO A 321 -4.61 5.76 18.73
N PHE A 322 -4.68 5.33 17.46
CA PHE A 322 -4.58 3.94 17.06
C PHE A 322 -3.17 3.40 17.27
N ILE A 323 -2.15 4.11 16.76
CA ILE A 323 -0.74 3.72 16.89
C ILE A 323 -0.32 3.64 18.37
N GLU A 324 -0.75 4.59 19.19
CA GLU A 324 -0.52 4.56 20.64
C GLU A 324 -1.21 3.34 21.29
N ARG A 325 -2.44 3.03 20.87
CA ARG A 325 -3.19 1.92 21.45
C ARG A 325 -2.57 0.56 21.08
N ILE A 326 -1.94 0.41 19.91
CA ILE A 326 -1.15 -0.78 19.56
C ILE A 326 -0.10 -1.06 20.64
N GLY A 327 0.63 -0.03 21.08
CA GLY A 327 1.63 -0.17 22.14
C GLY A 327 1.07 -0.55 23.52
N ARG A 328 -0.21 -0.28 23.78
CA ARG A 328 -0.89 -0.62 25.03
C ARG A 328 -1.56 -2.00 25.01
N GLU A 329 -2.07 -2.43 23.85
CA GLU A 329 -2.82 -3.70 23.74
C GLU A 329 -1.94 -4.91 23.45
N PHE A 330 -0.79 -4.71 22.82
CA PHE A 330 0.09 -5.81 22.46
C PHE A 330 1.42 -5.76 23.24
N PRO A 331 2.02 -6.93 23.56
CA PRO A 331 3.37 -6.96 24.13
C PRO A 331 4.37 -6.18 23.29
N GLY A 332 5.35 -5.54 23.90
CA GLY A 332 6.26 -4.59 23.23
C GLY A 332 6.89 -5.13 21.94
N ILE A 333 7.29 -6.40 21.90
CA ILE A 333 7.83 -7.02 20.69
C ILE A 333 6.77 -7.20 19.58
N VAL A 334 5.52 -7.51 19.93
CA VAL A 334 4.41 -7.65 18.98
C VAL A 334 4.02 -6.27 18.45
N ALA A 335 3.92 -5.28 19.33
CA ALA A 335 3.65 -3.90 18.93
C ALA A 335 4.71 -3.36 17.96
N ALA A 336 6.01 -3.62 18.22
CA ALA A 336 7.09 -3.24 17.32
C ALA A 336 6.99 -3.94 15.96
N LYS A 337 6.60 -5.23 15.92
CA LYS A 337 6.36 -5.97 14.67
C LYS A 337 5.26 -5.32 13.83
N ILE A 338 4.12 -5.03 14.44
CA ILE A 338 2.97 -4.42 13.77
C ILE A 338 3.32 -3.03 13.25
N ARG A 339 4.01 -2.21 14.07
CA ARG A 339 4.37 -0.84 13.70
C ARG A 339 5.38 -0.76 12.56
N GLY A 340 6.39 -1.67 12.50
CA GLY A 340 7.39 -1.51 11.46
C GLY A 340 8.41 -2.64 11.28
N THR A 341 8.77 -3.45 12.32
CA THR A 341 9.86 -4.41 12.16
C THR A 341 9.54 -5.52 11.16
N ASN A 342 8.27 -5.87 10.97
CA ASN A 342 7.84 -6.79 9.90
C ASN A 342 8.16 -6.21 8.52
N TRP A 343 7.85 -4.93 8.31
CA TRP A 343 8.17 -4.23 7.06
C TRP A 343 9.67 -4.08 6.85
N MET A 344 10.45 -3.77 7.92
CA MET A 344 11.91 -3.70 7.79
C MET A 344 12.50 -5.02 7.29
N ARG A 345 12.01 -6.17 7.78
CA ARG A 345 12.41 -7.49 7.30
C ARG A 345 12.19 -7.68 5.79
N ILE A 346 11.09 -7.14 5.25
CA ILE A 346 10.82 -7.13 3.81
C ILE A 346 11.76 -6.17 3.06
N ILE A 347 11.95 -4.97 3.59
CA ILE A 347 12.82 -3.95 2.99
C ILE A 347 14.29 -4.40 2.95
N GLU A 348 14.74 -5.21 3.91
CA GLU A 348 16.08 -5.80 3.92
C GLU A 348 16.32 -6.78 2.76
N LEU A 349 15.28 -7.26 2.08
CA LEU A 349 15.41 -8.08 0.87
C LEU A 349 15.69 -7.25 -0.40
N LEU A 350 15.49 -5.93 -0.36
CA LEU A 350 15.76 -5.03 -1.48
C LEU A 350 17.26 -4.96 -1.78
N ARG A 351 17.57 -4.88 -3.08
CA ARG A 351 18.95 -4.80 -3.57
C ARG A 351 19.28 -3.40 -4.08
#